data_e54eb2ce7d56b1889201f3c28532eb66
#
_entry.id   e54eb2ce7d56b1889201f3c28532eb66
#
_cell.length_a   1.000
_cell.length_b   1.000
_cell.length_c   1.000
_cell.angle_alpha   90.00
_cell.angle_beta   90.00
_cell.angle_gamma   90.00
#
_symmetry.space_group_name_H-M   'P 1'
#
loop_
_entity.id
_entity.type
_entity.pdbx_description
1 polymer ?
#
loop_
_entity_poly.entity_id
_entity_poly.type
_entity_poly.pdbx_seq_one_letter_code
_entity_poly.pdbx_strand_id
1 'polypeptide(L)'
;MTHCNAGWLAAVEWGTALAPVYKAHAAGIPVHVWVSETRPRNQGTNLTAWELQRAGVPCTVVADNSCGQLLRRGAVDCVLVGSDRTAANG
;
A
#
# COMPACT_ATOMS: atom_id res chain seq x y z
N MET A 1 -1.27 4.01 4.27
CA MET A 1 -1.61 4.27 2.85
C MET A 1 -0.49 3.80 1.95
N THR A 2 -0.80 3.26 0.81
CA THR A 2 0.20 2.83 -0.19
C THR A 2 -0.25 3.20 -1.61
N HIS A 3 0.68 3.16 -2.57
CA HIS A 3 0.46 3.52 -3.97
C HIS A 3 1.17 2.50 -4.86
N CYS A 4 0.61 2.20 -6.04
CA CYS A 4 1.12 1.20 -6.98
C CYS A 4 1.17 -0.20 -6.36
N ASN A 5 2.16 -1.01 -6.70
CA ASN A 5 2.38 -2.29 -6.05
C ASN A 5 3.83 -2.42 -5.59
N ALA A 6 4.01 -2.61 -4.29
CA ALA A 6 5.28 -2.84 -3.65
C ALA A 6 5.20 -4.06 -2.71
N GLY A 7 4.31 -5.00 -3.02
CA GLY A 7 4.12 -6.25 -2.33
C GLY A 7 4.81 -7.42 -3.03
N TRP A 8 4.38 -8.64 -2.69
CA TRP A 8 4.99 -9.86 -3.20
C TRP A 8 4.70 -10.14 -4.69
N LEU A 9 3.68 -9.51 -5.29
CA LEU A 9 3.45 -9.61 -6.74
C LEU A 9 4.54 -8.93 -7.55
N ALA A 10 5.09 -7.81 -7.06
CA ALA A 10 6.17 -7.09 -7.71
C ALA A 10 7.55 -7.49 -7.20
N ALA A 11 7.64 -7.98 -5.97
CA ALA A 11 8.88 -8.37 -5.32
C ALA A 11 8.68 -9.66 -4.52
N VAL A 12 9.69 -10.51 -4.46
CA VAL A 12 9.61 -11.86 -3.91
C VAL A 12 9.25 -11.87 -2.42
N GLU A 13 8.54 -12.89 -1.98
CA GLU A 13 8.14 -13.19 -0.60
C GLU A 13 7.22 -12.12 0.00
N TRP A 14 7.79 -11.28 0.85
CA TRP A 14 7.03 -10.25 1.58
C TRP A 14 6.76 -8.99 0.76
N GLY A 15 7.50 -8.79 -0.34
CA GLY A 15 7.55 -7.53 -1.06
C GLY A 15 8.48 -6.53 -0.38
N THR A 16 8.29 -5.24 -0.66
CA THR A 16 9.07 -4.14 -0.09
C THR A 16 8.24 -3.29 0.87
N ALA A 17 7.55 -2.28 0.37
CA ALA A 17 6.75 -1.37 1.23
C ALA A 17 5.59 -2.07 1.95
N LEU A 18 5.04 -3.16 1.40
CA LEU A 18 3.98 -3.93 2.06
C LEU A 18 4.50 -4.95 3.07
N ALA A 19 5.79 -5.24 3.11
CA ALA A 19 6.36 -6.20 4.06
C ALA A 19 6.04 -5.86 5.53
N PRO A 20 6.18 -4.60 5.99
CA PRO A 20 5.78 -4.24 7.36
C PRO A 20 4.30 -4.48 7.64
N VAL A 21 3.43 -4.26 6.63
CA VAL A 21 1.99 -4.48 6.77
C VAL A 21 1.69 -5.96 7.01
N TYR A 22 2.26 -6.84 6.20
CA TYR A 22 2.07 -8.28 6.35
C TYR A 22 2.62 -8.80 7.68
N LYS A 23 3.78 -8.32 8.08
CA LYS A 23 4.38 -8.71 9.35
C LYS A 23 3.56 -8.24 10.54
N ALA A 24 3.06 -7.00 10.51
CA ALA A 24 2.18 -6.48 11.55
C ALA A 24 0.88 -7.28 11.65
N HIS A 25 0.27 -7.58 10.50
CA HIS A 25 -0.95 -8.39 10.45
C HIS A 25 -0.72 -9.79 11.00
N ALA A 26 0.37 -10.45 10.62
CA ALA A 26 0.75 -11.77 11.13
C ALA A 26 1.02 -11.76 12.64
N ALA A 27 1.51 -10.65 13.19
CA ALA A 27 1.72 -10.46 14.62
C ALA A 27 0.44 -10.12 15.40
N GLY A 28 -0.72 -10.06 14.74
CA GLY A 28 -2.00 -9.73 15.37
C GLY A 28 -2.22 -8.24 15.62
N ILE A 29 -1.37 -7.37 15.05
CA ILE A 29 -1.54 -5.91 15.15
C ILE A 29 -2.66 -5.48 14.18
N PRO A 30 -3.70 -4.77 14.64
CA PRO A 30 -4.75 -4.28 13.77
C PRO A 30 -4.18 -3.29 12.75
N VAL A 31 -4.37 -3.58 11.47
CA VAL A 31 -3.95 -2.72 10.37
C VAL A 31 -5.09 -2.54 9.37
N HIS A 32 -5.14 -1.38 8.73
CA HIS A 32 -6.02 -1.13 7.60
C HIS A 32 -5.22 -0.38 6.52
N VAL A 33 -5.30 -0.84 5.29
CA VAL A 33 -4.52 -0.27 4.18
C VAL A 33 -5.42 0.54 3.25
N TRP A 34 -5.18 1.83 3.17
CA TRP A 34 -5.70 2.66 2.09
C TRP A 34 -4.86 2.44 0.86
N VAL A 35 -5.47 1.93 -0.20
CA VAL A 35 -4.80 1.58 -1.45
C VAL A 35 -5.19 2.60 -2.51
N SER A 36 -4.25 3.42 -2.96
CA SER A 36 -4.44 4.28 -4.12
C SER A 36 -4.62 3.40 -5.36
N GLU A 37 -5.62 3.70 -6.19
CA GLU A 37 -5.92 2.90 -7.40
C GLU A 37 -4.77 2.86 -8.41
N THR A 38 -3.97 3.91 -8.48
CA THR A 38 -2.78 4.05 -9.32
C THR A 38 -3.13 4.11 -10.82
N ARG A 39 -3.85 5.16 -11.21
CA ARG A 39 -4.16 5.41 -12.62
C ARG A 39 -2.88 5.71 -13.42
N PRO A 40 -2.80 5.40 -14.73
CA PRO A 40 -3.87 4.77 -15.53
C PRO A 40 -3.88 3.24 -15.52
N ARG A 41 -2.81 2.58 -15.04
CA ARG A 41 -2.69 1.11 -15.12
C ARG A 41 -3.37 0.38 -13.96
N ASN A 42 -3.76 1.09 -12.93
CA ASN A 42 -4.49 0.58 -11.77
C ASN A 42 -3.75 -0.54 -11.01
N GLN A 43 -2.43 -0.41 -10.83
CA GLN A 43 -1.65 -1.41 -10.08
C GLN A 43 -2.11 -1.54 -8.63
N GLY A 44 -2.56 -0.45 -8.03
CA GLY A 44 -3.14 -0.50 -6.68
C GLY A 44 -4.40 -1.33 -6.64
N THR A 45 -5.34 -1.08 -7.55
CA THR A 45 -6.59 -1.84 -7.62
C THR A 45 -6.37 -3.29 -8.01
N ASN A 46 -5.59 -3.53 -9.07
CA ASN A 46 -5.48 -4.84 -9.68
C ASN A 46 -4.48 -5.76 -8.98
N LEU A 47 -3.44 -5.21 -8.38
CA LEU A 47 -2.37 -5.99 -7.75
C LEU A 47 -2.38 -5.85 -6.22
N THR A 48 -2.24 -4.65 -5.70
CA THR A 48 -2.11 -4.42 -4.25
C THR A 48 -3.37 -4.84 -3.49
N ALA A 49 -4.54 -4.41 -3.92
CA ALA A 49 -5.79 -4.78 -3.27
C ALA A 49 -6.04 -6.30 -3.36
N TRP A 50 -5.71 -6.90 -4.49
CA TRP A 50 -5.85 -8.33 -4.68
C TRP A 50 -4.96 -9.13 -3.74
N GLU A 51 -3.67 -8.77 -3.63
CA GLU A 51 -2.77 -9.50 -2.74
C GLU A 51 -3.11 -9.30 -1.26
N LEU A 52 -3.54 -8.10 -0.86
CA LEU A 52 -3.98 -7.83 0.51
C LEU A 52 -5.22 -8.64 0.87
N GLN A 53 -6.19 -8.73 -0.03
CA GLN A 53 -7.38 -9.56 0.17
C GLN A 53 -7.02 -11.03 0.35
N ARG A 54 -6.13 -11.56 -0.48
CA ARG A 54 -5.67 -12.96 -0.33
C ARG A 54 -4.96 -13.21 0.99
N ALA A 55 -4.25 -12.23 1.51
CA ALA A 55 -3.59 -12.33 2.81
C ALA A 55 -4.53 -12.05 4.00
N GLY A 56 -5.79 -11.70 3.74
CA GLY A 56 -6.76 -11.36 4.79
C GLY A 56 -6.52 -10.02 5.46
N VAL A 57 -5.73 -9.14 4.83
CA VAL A 57 -5.44 -7.80 5.37
C VAL A 57 -6.56 -6.83 4.98
N PRO A 58 -7.22 -6.18 5.94
CA PRO A 58 -8.25 -5.18 5.63
C PRO A 58 -7.70 -4.03 4.77
N CYS A 59 -8.37 -3.74 3.67
CA CYS A 59 -7.96 -2.66 2.78
C CYS A 59 -9.17 -1.98 2.13
N THR A 60 -8.96 -0.74 1.69
CA THR A 60 -9.94 0.04 0.93
C THR A 60 -9.23 0.70 -0.24
N VAL A 61 -9.72 0.46 -1.46
CA VAL A 61 -9.24 1.13 -2.66
C VAL A 61 -9.87 2.52 -2.74
N VAL A 62 -9.05 3.51 -3.01
CA VAL A 62 -9.48 4.91 -3.15
C VAL A 62 -8.96 5.51 -4.45
N ALA A 63 -9.67 6.51 -4.96
CA ALA A 63 -9.20 7.27 -6.10
C ALA A 63 -7.91 8.01 -5.74
N ASP A 64 -6.97 8.12 -6.70
CA ASP A 64 -5.67 8.75 -6.45
C ASP A 64 -5.79 10.17 -5.90
N ASN A 65 -6.74 10.94 -6.42
CA ASN A 65 -6.96 12.33 -5.99
C ASN A 65 -7.61 12.47 -4.62
N SER A 66 -8.08 11.40 -3.99
CA SER A 66 -8.63 11.42 -2.63
C SER A 66 -7.55 11.21 -1.55
N CYS A 67 -6.36 10.78 -1.93
CA CYS A 67 -5.29 10.48 -0.97
C CYS A 67 -4.93 11.70 -0.11
N GLY A 68 -4.79 12.87 -0.72
CA GLY A 68 -4.50 14.11 0.00
C GLY A 68 -5.58 14.49 1.01
N GLN A 69 -6.85 14.24 0.68
CA GLN A 69 -7.96 14.52 1.59
C GLN A 69 -7.93 13.57 2.80
N LEU A 70 -7.65 12.29 2.59
CA LEU A 70 -7.54 11.32 3.68
C LEU A 70 -6.39 11.66 4.62
N LEU A 71 -5.26 12.07 4.08
CA LEU A 71 -4.12 12.55 4.86
C LEU A 71 -4.49 13.80 5.67
N ARG A 72 -5.14 14.77 5.04
CA ARG A 72 -5.57 16.02 5.70
C ARG A 72 -6.55 15.77 6.84
N ARG A 73 -7.41 14.76 6.71
CA ARG A 73 -8.39 14.39 7.74
C ARG A 73 -7.78 13.62 8.91
N GLY A 74 -6.51 13.24 8.83
CA GLY A 74 -5.88 12.40 9.84
C GLY A 74 -6.32 10.94 9.79
N ALA A 75 -6.88 10.49 8.67
CA ALA A 75 -7.33 9.09 8.48
C ALA A 75 -6.17 8.14 8.16
N VAL A 76 -4.95 8.65 8.02
CA VAL A 76 -3.77 7.89 7.62
C VAL A 76 -2.65 8.15 8.63
N ASP A 77 -2.17 7.09 9.27
CA ASP A 77 -1.09 7.18 10.25
C ASP A 77 0.30 7.23 9.59
N CYS A 78 0.48 6.50 8.49
CA CYS A 78 1.73 6.52 7.73
C CYS A 78 1.51 6.19 6.25
N VAL A 79 2.47 6.59 5.44
CA VAL A 79 2.52 6.27 4.01
C VAL A 79 3.73 5.37 3.77
N LEU A 80 3.49 4.22 3.15
CA LEU A 80 4.51 3.25 2.78
C LEU A 80 4.46 3.03 1.27
N VAL A 81 5.53 3.41 0.59
CA VAL A 81 5.67 3.29 -0.86
C VAL A 81 7.05 2.75 -1.22
N GLY A 82 7.13 2.12 -2.36
CA GLY A 82 8.41 1.75 -2.96
C GLY A 82 8.99 2.89 -3.79
N SER A 83 10.26 2.80 -4.15
CA SER A 83 10.88 3.69 -5.11
C SER A 83 11.77 2.88 -6.05
N ASP A 84 11.76 3.23 -7.33
CA ASP A 84 12.66 2.60 -8.30
C ASP A 84 14.09 3.08 -8.10
N ARG A 85 14.24 4.35 -7.76
CA ARG A 85 15.54 4.96 -7.47
C ARG A 85 15.38 6.23 -6.63
N THR A 86 16.38 6.52 -5.84
CA THR A 86 16.41 7.69 -4.96
C THR A 86 17.68 8.49 -5.24
N ALA A 87 17.56 9.81 -5.42
CA ALA A 87 18.71 10.69 -5.58
C ALA A 87 19.54 10.76 -4.29
N ALA A 88 20.80 11.21 -4.39
CA ALA A 88 21.72 11.27 -3.24
C ALA A 88 21.21 12.17 -2.10
N ASN A 89 20.38 13.14 -2.42
CA ASN A 89 19.76 14.03 -1.44
C ASN A 89 18.34 13.64 -1.03
N GLY A 90 17.91 12.42 -1.38
CA GLY A 90 16.55 11.95 -1.12
C GLY A 90 15.54 12.49 -2.12
#